data_86869ec32bd4d2e017396962ce0f7cec
#
_entry.id   86869ec32bd4d2e017396962ce0f7cec
#
_cell.length_a   1.000
_cell.length_b   1.000
_cell.length_c   1.000
_cell.angle_alpha   90.00
_cell.angle_beta   90.00
_cell.angle_gamma   90.00
#
_symmetry.space_group_name_H-M   'P 1'
#
loop_
_entity.id
_entity.type
_entity.pdbx_description
1 polymer ?
#
loop_
_entity_poly.entity_id
_entity_poly.type
_entity_poly.pdbx_seq_one_letter_code
_entity_poly.pdbx_strand_id
1 'polypeptide(L)'
;VNLDPAVLNLPYQPDIDVREYVRVDKIMEEYGLGPNGAIIVAMDLLVNYIDDIKTQIESMEEGYVLIDTPGQMELFVFRKSSEEIVRCLNIDRSMILFLHDSILALSPSTFISQVFLAISILYRFHLPLANVYNKVDLLSDRELQNIISWIYNQDLLLISPVSYTHLR
;
A
#
# COMPACT_ATOMS: atom_id res chain seq x y z
N VAL A 1 -0.95 5.11 -12.82
CA VAL A 1 -1.84 3.93 -12.90
C VAL A 1 -2.60 3.79 -11.59
N ASN A 2 -3.92 3.68 -11.64
CA ASN A 2 -4.74 3.34 -10.50
C ASN A 2 -5.04 1.83 -10.51
N LEU A 3 -4.63 1.11 -9.45
CA LEU A 3 -4.99 -0.30 -9.22
C LEU A 3 -6.07 -0.49 -8.15
N ASP A 4 -6.65 0.58 -7.59
CA ASP A 4 -7.73 0.48 -6.62
C ASP A 4 -9.10 0.47 -7.32
N PRO A 5 -9.79 -0.67 -7.41
CA PRO A 5 -11.11 -0.76 -8.04
C PRO A 5 -12.23 -0.17 -7.18
N ALA A 6 -11.96 0.16 -5.91
CA ALA A 6 -12.96 0.64 -4.95
C ALA A 6 -12.92 2.16 -4.73
N VAL A 7 -11.90 2.85 -5.21
CA VAL A 7 -11.78 4.29 -5.01
C VAL A 7 -12.89 5.02 -5.78
N LEU A 8 -13.67 5.84 -5.08
CA LEU A 8 -14.76 6.60 -5.69
C LEU A 8 -14.25 7.84 -6.44
N ASN A 9 -13.39 8.61 -5.79
CA ASN A 9 -12.85 9.85 -6.32
C ASN A 9 -11.33 9.83 -6.21
N LEU A 10 -10.64 9.93 -7.35
CA LEU A 10 -9.20 10.09 -7.39
C LEU A 10 -8.84 11.58 -7.35
N PRO A 11 -7.83 11.99 -6.58
CA PRO A 11 -7.34 13.36 -6.56
C PRO A 11 -6.48 13.70 -7.81
N TYR A 12 -6.28 12.76 -8.70
CA TYR A 12 -5.51 12.89 -9.94
C TYR A 12 -6.24 12.17 -11.10
N GLN A 13 -5.83 12.47 -12.33
CA GLN A 13 -6.29 11.73 -13.51
C GLN A 13 -5.27 10.63 -13.82
N PRO A 14 -5.66 9.34 -13.69
CA PRO A 14 -4.77 8.24 -14.03
C PRO A 14 -4.69 8.05 -15.55
N ASP A 15 -3.51 7.66 -16.06
CA ASP A 15 -3.35 7.27 -17.46
C ASP A 15 -3.98 5.89 -17.72
N ILE A 16 -3.97 5.01 -16.72
CA ILE A 16 -4.64 3.70 -16.74
C ILE A 16 -5.43 3.56 -15.44
N ASP A 17 -6.69 3.18 -15.58
CA ASP A 17 -7.62 3.04 -14.45
C ASP A 17 -8.29 1.66 -14.48
N VAL A 18 -8.03 0.83 -13.44
CA VAL A 18 -8.61 -0.52 -13.37
C VAL A 18 -10.13 -0.52 -13.25
N ARG A 19 -10.75 0.61 -12.88
CA ARG A 19 -12.22 0.74 -12.82
C ARG A 19 -12.88 0.67 -14.20
N GLU A 20 -12.11 0.82 -15.28
CA GLU A 20 -12.58 0.58 -16.64
C GLU A 20 -12.79 -0.91 -16.92
N TYR A 21 -12.04 -1.79 -16.23
CA TYR A 21 -12.13 -3.25 -16.36
C TYR A 21 -13.01 -3.88 -15.30
N VAL A 22 -12.83 -3.46 -14.04
CA VAL A 22 -13.50 -4.07 -12.88
C VAL A 22 -14.09 -2.99 -11.98
N ARG A 23 -15.38 -3.09 -11.69
CA ARG A 23 -16.12 -2.13 -10.88
C ARG A 23 -16.68 -2.80 -9.63
N VAL A 24 -16.26 -2.32 -8.46
CA VAL A 24 -16.68 -2.85 -7.15
C VAL A 24 -18.18 -2.67 -6.92
N ASP A 25 -18.76 -1.55 -7.31
CA ASP A 25 -20.22 -1.29 -7.19
C ASP A 25 -21.05 -2.34 -7.94
N LYS A 26 -20.66 -2.69 -9.17
CA LYS A 26 -21.35 -3.73 -9.94
C LYS A 26 -21.19 -5.12 -9.30
N ILE A 27 -20.01 -5.43 -8.76
CA ILE A 27 -19.75 -6.70 -8.07
C ILE A 27 -20.62 -6.79 -6.79
N MET A 28 -20.76 -5.69 -6.06
CA MET A 28 -21.64 -5.65 -4.88
C MET A 28 -23.11 -5.96 -5.25
N GLU A 29 -23.59 -5.38 -6.33
CA GLU A 29 -24.97 -5.60 -6.81
C GLU A 29 -25.17 -7.03 -7.33
N GLU A 30 -24.24 -7.53 -8.16
CA GLU A 30 -24.38 -8.82 -8.84
C GLU A 30 -24.25 -10.00 -7.87
N TYR A 31 -23.30 -9.92 -6.92
CA TYR A 31 -23.02 -11.02 -6.00
C TYR A 31 -23.61 -10.82 -4.60
N GLY A 32 -24.28 -9.71 -4.33
CA GLY A 32 -24.86 -9.40 -3.01
C GLY A 32 -23.78 -9.27 -1.91
N LEU A 33 -22.60 -8.75 -2.27
CA LEU A 33 -21.45 -8.67 -1.37
C LEU A 33 -21.36 -7.31 -0.69
N GLY A 34 -20.85 -7.30 0.54
CA GLY A 34 -20.38 -6.07 1.18
C GLY A 34 -19.07 -5.54 0.55
N PRO A 35 -18.67 -4.27 0.87
CA PRO A 35 -17.54 -3.60 0.23
C PRO A 35 -16.24 -4.43 0.25
N ASN A 36 -15.85 -4.97 1.41
CA ASN A 36 -14.62 -5.75 1.54
C ASN A 36 -14.64 -7.04 0.70
N GLY A 37 -15.79 -7.73 0.66
CA GLY A 37 -15.96 -8.92 -0.17
C GLY A 37 -15.89 -8.57 -1.66
N ALA A 38 -16.49 -7.48 -2.06
CA ALA A 38 -16.46 -7.02 -3.45
C ALA A 38 -15.06 -6.59 -3.90
N ILE A 39 -14.27 -5.95 -3.03
CA ILE A 39 -12.86 -5.61 -3.33
C ILE A 39 -12.04 -6.89 -3.56
N ILE A 40 -12.24 -7.91 -2.73
CA ILE A 40 -11.56 -9.21 -2.88
C ILE A 40 -11.87 -9.82 -4.26
N VAL A 41 -13.15 -9.90 -4.62
CA VAL A 41 -13.58 -10.43 -5.92
C VAL A 41 -13.04 -9.57 -7.07
N ALA A 42 -13.07 -8.24 -6.91
CA ALA A 42 -12.53 -7.31 -7.90
C ALA A 42 -11.04 -7.56 -8.16
N MET A 43 -10.25 -7.77 -7.12
CA MET A 43 -8.82 -8.06 -7.25
C MET A 43 -8.56 -9.42 -7.91
N ASP A 44 -9.38 -10.42 -7.61
CA ASP A 44 -9.28 -11.73 -8.25
C ASP A 44 -9.68 -11.66 -9.75
N LEU A 45 -10.69 -10.87 -10.10
CA LEU A 45 -11.08 -10.62 -11.49
C LEU A 45 -10.04 -9.81 -12.26
N LEU A 46 -9.36 -8.88 -11.59
CA LEU A 46 -8.36 -8.01 -12.21
C LEU A 46 -7.19 -8.79 -12.82
N VAL A 47 -6.87 -9.97 -12.27
CA VAL A 47 -5.84 -10.86 -12.83
C VAL A 47 -6.10 -11.17 -14.30
N ASN A 48 -7.36 -11.27 -14.73
CA ASN A 48 -7.71 -11.57 -16.13
C ASN A 48 -7.37 -10.43 -17.10
N TYR A 49 -7.16 -9.21 -16.60
CA TYR A 49 -6.88 -8.01 -17.39
C TYR A 49 -5.44 -7.50 -17.21
N ILE A 50 -4.64 -8.21 -16.40
CA ILE A 50 -3.32 -7.67 -16.01
C ILE A 50 -2.33 -7.63 -17.18
N ASP A 51 -2.45 -8.51 -18.15
CA ASP A 51 -1.62 -8.51 -19.35
C ASP A 51 -1.95 -7.31 -20.26
N ASP A 52 -3.22 -6.92 -20.35
CA ASP A 52 -3.65 -5.72 -21.08
C ASP A 52 -3.12 -4.45 -20.43
N ILE A 53 -3.20 -4.38 -19.08
CA ILE A 53 -2.67 -3.28 -18.28
C ILE A 53 -1.15 -3.19 -18.45
N LYS A 54 -0.45 -4.31 -18.40
CA LYS A 54 0.99 -4.39 -18.64
C LYS A 54 1.36 -3.87 -20.01
N THR A 55 0.65 -4.30 -21.04
CA THR A 55 0.88 -3.87 -22.43
C THR A 55 0.71 -2.35 -22.57
N GLN A 56 -0.29 -1.77 -21.91
CA GLN A 56 -0.48 -0.32 -21.90
C GLN A 56 0.67 0.40 -21.21
N ILE A 57 1.13 -0.11 -20.04
CA ILE A 57 2.29 0.44 -19.33
C ILE A 57 3.55 0.40 -20.22
N GLU A 58 3.80 -0.74 -20.88
CA GLU A 58 4.95 -0.92 -21.77
C GLU A 58 4.91 -0.01 -23.02
N SER A 59 3.71 0.43 -23.41
CA SER A 59 3.53 1.37 -24.52
C SER A 59 3.71 2.84 -24.14
N MET A 60 3.84 3.17 -22.86
CA MET A 60 4.09 4.53 -22.40
C MET A 60 5.49 5.00 -22.80
N GLU A 61 5.64 6.31 -22.94
CA GLU A 61 6.96 6.92 -23.18
C GLU A 61 7.90 6.67 -21.98
N GLU A 62 9.21 6.81 -22.20
CA GLU A 62 10.22 6.64 -21.16
C GLU A 62 9.95 7.56 -19.97
N GLY A 63 10.01 7.01 -18.73
CA GLY A 63 9.76 7.77 -17.51
C GLY A 63 9.54 6.88 -16.30
N TYR A 64 8.93 7.47 -15.27
CA TYR A 64 8.53 6.73 -14.07
C TYR A 64 7.03 6.45 -14.13
N VAL A 65 6.65 5.19 -13.91
CA VAL A 65 5.26 4.78 -13.75
C VAL A 65 4.95 4.64 -12.26
N LEU A 66 4.06 5.48 -11.76
CA LEU A 66 3.55 5.38 -10.38
C LEU A 66 2.30 4.50 -10.39
N ILE A 67 2.33 3.44 -9.60
CA ILE A 67 1.23 2.48 -9.47
C ILE A 67 0.63 2.66 -8.07
N ASP A 68 -0.60 3.16 -8.03
CA ASP A 68 -1.37 3.36 -6.80
C ASP A 68 -2.19 2.09 -6.51
N THR A 69 -1.98 1.50 -5.33
CA THR A 69 -2.59 0.24 -4.90
C THR A 69 -3.77 0.48 -3.97
N PRO A 70 -4.70 -0.48 -3.80
CA PRO A 70 -5.77 -0.36 -2.83
C PRO A 70 -5.27 0.05 -1.44
N GLY A 71 -5.90 1.08 -0.86
CA GLY A 71 -5.50 1.61 0.44
C GLY A 71 -5.73 0.63 1.60
N GLN A 72 -6.61 -0.36 1.41
CA GLN A 72 -6.81 -1.45 2.37
C GLN A 72 -5.79 -2.55 2.12
N MET A 73 -4.61 -2.37 2.69
CA MET A 73 -3.43 -3.20 2.46
C MET A 73 -3.68 -4.69 2.74
N GLU A 74 -4.48 -5.04 3.75
CA GLU A 74 -4.80 -6.43 4.09
C GLU A 74 -5.56 -7.14 2.96
N LEU A 75 -6.40 -6.40 2.24
CA LEU A 75 -7.17 -6.92 1.12
C LEU A 75 -6.34 -7.04 -0.17
N PHE A 76 -5.22 -6.33 -0.24
CA PHE A 76 -4.30 -6.38 -1.37
C PHE A 76 -3.10 -7.29 -1.07
N VAL A 77 -2.24 -6.95 -0.11
CA VAL A 77 -0.93 -7.58 0.09
C VAL A 77 -1.01 -9.08 0.35
N PHE A 78 -2.00 -9.56 1.11
CA PHE A 78 -2.07 -10.96 1.54
C PHE A 78 -2.87 -11.88 0.61
N ARG A 79 -3.23 -11.39 -0.60
CA ARG A 79 -3.93 -12.19 -1.62
C ARG A 79 -2.96 -12.81 -2.63
N LYS A 80 -3.34 -13.98 -3.18
CA LYS A 80 -2.58 -14.61 -4.28
C LYS A 80 -2.69 -13.80 -5.58
N SER A 81 -3.88 -13.25 -5.85
CA SER A 81 -4.12 -12.37 -6.99
C SER A 81 -3.16 -11.19 -7.03
N SER A 82 -2.90 -10.56 -5.90
CA SER A 82 -1.97 -9.42 -5.82
C SER A 82 -0.52 -9.81 -6.05
N GLU A 83 -0.12 -10.99 -5.58
CA GLU A 83 1.21 -11.53 -5.89
C GLU A 83 1.38 -11.77 -7.39
N GLU A 84 0.35 -12.27 -8.05
CA GLU A 84 0.33 -12.47 -9.50
C GLU A 84 0.34 -11.14 -10.27
N ILE A 85 -0.48 -10.17 -9.83
CA ILE A 85 -0.51 -8.81 -10.39
C ILE A 85 0.88 -8.16 -10.27
N VAL A 86 1.47 -8.13 -9.07
CA VAL A 86 2.78 -7.51 -8.85
C VAL A 86 3.86 -8.21 -9.66
N ARG A 87 3.84 -9.54 -9.73
CA ARG A 87 4.80 -10.30 -10.56
C ARG A 87 4.66 -10.00 -12.04
N CYS A 88 3.43 -9.87 -12.55
CA CYS A 88 3.17 -9.55 -13.95
C CYS A 88 3.61 -8.11 -14.29
N LEU A 89 3.33 -7.16 -13.39
CA LEU A 89 3.70 -5.75 -13.54
C LEU A 89 5.15 -5.46 -13.18
N ASN A 90 5.90 -6.44 -12.64
CA ASN A 90 7.33 -6.28 -12.36
C ASN A 90 8.11 -6.24 -13.68
N ILE A 91 8.00 -5.11 -14.34
CA ILE A 91 8.84 -4.74 -15.47
C ILE A 91 10.17 -4.26 -14.87
N ASP A 92 11.28 -4.54 -15.53
CA ASP A 92 12.63 -4.25 -15.06
C ASP A 92 12.75 -2.93 -14.26
N ARG A 93 13.30 -2.99 -13.04
CA ARG A 93 13.55 -1.86 -12.14
C ARG A 93 12.34 -1.34 -11.34
N SER A 94 11.43 -2.22 -10.93
CA SER A 94 10.35 -1.87 -10.00
C SER A 94 10.84 -1.81 -8.56
N MET A 95 10.23 -0.93 -7.74
CA MET A 95 10.42 -0.86 -6.31
C MET A 95 9.09 -0.52 -5.62
N ILE A 96 8.98 -0.91 -4.36
CA ILE A 96 7.84 -0.58 -3.51
C ILE A 96 8.17 0.65 -2.68
N LEU A 97 7.27 1.63 -2.67
CA LEU A 97 7.28 2.72 -1.70
C LEU A 97 6.24 2.41 -0.62
N PHE A 98 6.70 2.02 0.57
CA PHE A 98 5.80 1.78 1.69
C PHE A 98 5.58 3.07 2.46
N LEU A 99 4.36 3.59 2.41
CA LEU A 99 3.99 4.85 3.04
C LEU A 99 3.56 4.62 4.49
N HIS A 100 4.43 4.98 5.44
CA HIS A 100 4.12 5.01 6.85
C HIS A 100 3.30 6.25 7.20
N ASP A 101 2.24 6.09 7.98
CA ASP A 101 1.57 7.23 8.61
C ASP A 101 2.39 7.67 9.84
N SER A 102 2.99 8.86 9.77
CA SER A 102 3.85 9.38 10.82
C SER A 102 3.11 9.60 12.14
N ILE A 103 1.81 9.91 12.10
CA ILE A 103 1.00 10.07 13.30
C ILE A 103 0.85 8.74 14.03
N LEU A 104 0.65 7.65 13.29
CA LEU A 104 0.60 6.31 13.86
C LEU A 104 1.97 5.83 14.35
N ALA A 105 3.06 6.39 13.85
CA ALA A 105 4.41 6.07 14.27
C ALA A 105 4.89 6.77 15.55
N LEU A 106 4.03 7.53 16.24
CA LEU A 106 4.40 8.32 17.43
C LEU A 106 4.69 7.48 18.66
N SER A 107 4.29 6.22 18.70
CA SER A 107 4.66 5.30 19.79
C SER A 107 5.63 4.23 19.33
N PRO A 108 6.56 3.77 20.17
CA PRO A 108 7.49 2.69 19.81
C PRO A 108 6.79 1.42 19.32
N SER A 109 5.66 1.04 19.94
CA SER A 109 4.91 -0.16 19.59
C SER A 109 4.28 -0.06 18.20
N THR A 110 3.67 1.08 17.87
CA THR A 110 3.05 1.28 16.54
C THR A 110 4.11 1.50 15.46
N PHE A 111 5.23 2.17 15.79
CA PHE A 111 6.39 2.27 14.91
C PHE A 111 6.91 0.88 14.51
N ILE A 112 7.17 0.00 15.50
CA ILE A 112 7.64 -1.36 15.24
C ILE A 112 6.62 -2.16 14.43
N SER A 113 5.32 -2.03 14.73
CA SER A 113 4.26 -2.71 13.98
C SER A 113 4.26 -2.32 12.50
N GLN A 114 4.46 -1.05 12.17
CA GLN A 114 4.58 -0.59 10.79
C GLN A 114 5.84 -1.15 10.11
N VAL A 115 6.96 -1.23 10.84
CA VAL A 115 8.20 -1.84 10.32
C VAL A 115 8.01 -3.33 10.00
N PHE A 116 7.37 -4.09 10.90
CA PHE A 116 7.05 -5.50 10.62
C PHE A 116 6.14 -5.67 9.41
N LEU A 117 5.23 -4.75 9.21
CA LEU A 117 4.34 -4.76 8.08
C LEU A 117 5.12 -4.53 6.77
N ALA A 118 6.03 -3.55 6.74
CA ALA A 118 6.92 -3.30 5.61
C ALA A 118 7.80 -4.53 5.29
N ILE A 119 8.34 -5.18 6.34
CA ILE A 119 9.12 -6.41 6.19
C ILE A 119 8.25 -7.53 5.60
N SER A 120 7.01 -7.68 6.04
CA SER A 120 6.09 -8.69 5.50
C SER A 120 5.83 -8.50 4.01
N ILE A 121 5.69 -7.25 3.56
CA ILE A 121 5.52 -6.88 2.15
C ILE A 121 6.78 -7.19 1.34
N LEU A 122 7.96 -6.81 1.86
CA LEU A 122 9.24 -7.09 1.25
C LEU A 122 9.43 -8.60 0.96
N TYR A 123 9.14 -9.44 1.97
CA TYR A 123 9.27 -10.88 1.84
C TYR A 123 8.20 -11.52 0.95
N ARG A 124 7.05 -10.86 0.81
CA ARG A 124 5.97 -11.40 -0.02
C ARG A 124 6.17 -11.10 -1.50
N PHE A 125 6.56 -9.89 -1.84
CA PHE A 125 6.68 -9.48 -3.24
C PHE A 125 8.11 -9.60 -3.79
N HIS A 126 9.10 -9.78 -2.93
CA HIS A 126 10.52 -9.89 -3.31
C HIS A 126 11.03 -8.73 -4.18
N LEU A 127 10.49 -7.52 -3.97
CA LEU A 127 10.91 -6.30 -4.64
C LEU A 127 11.69 -5.41 -3.67
N PRO A 128 12.64 -4.59 -4.15
CA PRO A 128 13.24 -3.54 -3.34
C PRO A 128 12.14 -2.67 -2.72
N LEU A 129 12.30 -2.32 -1.44
CA LEU A 129 11.32 -1.54 -0.70
C LEU A 129 11.98 -0.34 -0.04
N ALA A 130 11.42 0.84 -0.23
CA ALA A 130 11.77 2.05 0.49
C ALA A 130 10.64 2.43 1.46
N ASN A 131 11.02 2.71 2.72
CA ASN A 131 10.10 3.21 3.73
C ASN A 131 10.01 4.73 3.61
N VAL A 132 8.81 5.26 3.50
CA VAL A 132 8.52 6.70 3.40
C VAL A 132 7.58 7.10 4.53
N TYR A 133 8.01 8.00 5.40
CA TYR A 133 7.17 8.56 6.44
C TYR A 133 6.41 9.76 5.89
N ASN A 134 5.11 9.60 5.71
CA ASN A 134 4.20 10.62 5.18
C ASN A 134 3.55 11.42 6.31
N LYS A 135 3.00 12.60 6.00
CA LYS A 135 2.33 13.50 6.95
C LYS A 135 3.24 14.03 8.06
N VAL A 136 4.53 14.16 7.79
CA VAL A 136 5.50 14.68 8.77
C VAL A 136 5.28 16.16 9.12
N ASP A 137 4.57 16.88 8.27
CA ASP A 137 4.09 18.26 8.48
C ASP A 137 3.11 18.40 9.64
N LEU A 138 2.48 17.30 10.07
CA LEU A 138 1.56 17.27 11.21
C LEU A 138 2.26 16.99 12.55
N LEU A 139 3.56 16.72 12.53
CA LEU A 139 4.36 16.41 13.71
C LEU A 139 5.03 17.68 14.27
N SER A 140 5.19 17.70 15.59
CA SER A 140 6.13 18.63 16.21
C SER A 140 7.58 18.21 15.94
N ASP A 141 8.52 19.16 16.01
CA ASP A 141 9.95 18.89 15.83
C ASP A 141 10.45 17.76 16.76
N ARG A 142 9.96 17.72 18.01
CA ARG A 142 10.31 16.68 18.97
C ARG A 142 9.84 15.30 18.54
N GLU A 143 8.62 15.16 18.06
CA GLU A 143 8.05 13.90 17.58
C GLU A 143 8.80 13.40 16.34
N LEU A 144 9.09 14.28 15.41
CA LEU A 144 9.89 13.95 14.23
C LEU A 144 11.28 13.46 14.62
N GLN A 145 11.96 14.16 15.56
CA GLN A 145 13.28 13.75 16.06
C GLN A 145 13.22 12.38 16.77
N ASN A 146 12.15 12.05 17.48
CA ASN A 146 11.97 10.73 18.08
C ASN A 146 11.91 9.64 17.00
N ILE A 147 11.08 9.80 15.97
CA ILE A 147 11.00 8.83 14.86
C ILE A 147 12.36 8.67 14.17
N ILE A 148 13.03 9.76 13.87
CA ILE A 148 14.38 9.73 13.27
C ILE A 148 15.35 8.96 14.17
N SER A 149 15.32 9.21 15.47
CA SER A 149 16.21 8.52 16.43
C SER A 149 15.95 7.01 16.45
N TRP A 150 14.70 6.57 16.37
CA TRP A 150 14.35 5.13 16.33
C TRP A 150 14.78 4.45 15.04
N ILE A 151 14.81 5.18 13.91
CA ILE A 151 15.32 4.65 12.63
C ILE A 151 16.81 4.38 12.73
N TYR A 152 17.59 5.27 13.35
CA TYR A 152 19.05 5.18 13.39
C TYR A 152 19.61 4.48 14.63
N ASN A 153 18.84 4.38 15.73
CA ASN A 153 19.30 3.79 16.98
C ASN A 153 18.22 2.91 17.61
N GLN A 154 18.33 1.60 17.40
CA GLN A 154 17.38 0.61 17.90
C GLN A 154 17.33 0.53 19.44
N ASP A 155 18.41 0.86 20.15
CA ASP A 155 18.46 0.84 21.61
C ASP A 155 17.47 1.88 22.19
N LEU A 156 17.26 2.99 21.52
CA LEU A 156 16.30 4.01 21.95
C LEU A 156 14.84 3.52 21.88
N LEU A 157 14.52 2.60 20.97
CA LEU A 157 13.21 1.95 20.95
C LEU A 157 12.94 1.10 22.20
N LEU A 158 13.97 0.38 22.67
CA LEU A 158 13.85 -0.51 23.82
C LEU A 158 13.71 0.26 25.14
N ILE A 159 14.28 1.47 25.21
CA ILE A 159 14.27 2.32 26.42
C ILE A 159 13.04 3.23 26.45
N SER A 160 12.41 3.46 25.28
CA SER A 160 11.25 4.32 25.17
C SER A 160 10.06 3.74 25.95
N PRO A 161 9.40 4.51 26.86
CA PRO A 161 8.31 3.99 27.65
C PRO A 161 7.16 3.58 26.74
N VAL A 162 6.79 2.31 26.79
CA VAL A 162 5.55 1.81 26.15
C VAL A 162 4.40 2.34 26.99
N SER A 163 3.75 3.39 26.52
CA SER A 163 2.58 3.94 27.20
C SER A 163 1.40 3.00 27.04
N TYR A 164 1.13 2.18 28.04
CA TYR A 164 -0.08 1.34 28.14
C TYR A 164 -1.34 2.15 28.51
N THR A 165 -1.41 3.42 28.16
CA THR A 165 -2.56 4.25 28.46
C THR A 165 -3.70 4.00 27.46
N HIS A 166 -4.36 2.84 27.51
CA HIS A 166 -5.77 2.68 27.06
C HIS A 166 -6.27 1.25 27.34
N LEU A 167 -6.26 0.86 28.62
CA LEU A 167 -7.15 -0.17 29.13
C LEU A 167 -7.85 0.38 30.37
N ARG A 168 -8.86 1.23 30.15
CA ARG A 168 -9.96 1.48 31.09
C ARG A 168 -11.24 1.66 30.31
#